data_c76070f1feeb92169f0c0621fb717a5f
#
_entry.id   c76070f1feeb92169f0c0621fb717a5f
#
_cell.length_a   1.000
_cell.length_b   1.000
_cell.length_c   1.000
_cell.angle_alpha   90.00
_cell.angle_beta   90.00
_cell.angle_gamma   90.00
#
_symmetry.space_group_name_H-M   'P 1'
#
loop_
_entity.id
_entity.type
_entity.pdbx_description
1 polymer ?
#
loop_
_entity_poly.entity_id
_entity_poly.type
_entity_poly.pdbx_seq_one_letter_code
_entity_poly.pdbx_strand_id
1 'polypeptide(L)'
;MTSHTHAIGIDIGGTKIAAGWVDLASGNVLQHMQTATRAERGGQAVLDDVVGLVQSLISNRASHVSPVRIGLGICELVDLQGNVMSDFTIAWKDLPVRTILGMIAPCSIESDVRAQALAEARFGAGQDYDPFVFVNIGTGISSCLVQGGVPFAGARGNALVLATGPISVPGAAPFVLEEYASGLAVSKRFGVQTAQQVFDAAALGNTQALEILQSAGHALGSAVGWLANVLDPAAIVVGGGLGSTAGIYWGALVGSTRAHIWSADTQKLPIVKAKLGSDAGLIGAALSVCRQTL
;
A
#
# COMPACT_ATOMS: atom_id res chain seq x y z
N MET A 1 -26.13 13.57 13.80
CA MET A 1 -25.25 12.78 12.90
C MET A 1 -25.02 11.44 13.58
N THR A 2 -25.50 10.35 13.02
CA THR A 2 -25.21 9.00 13.55
C THR A 2 -23.73 8.74 13.32
N SER A 3 -22.93 8.69 14.39
CA SER A 3 -21.53 8.31 14.30
C SER A 3 -21.46 6.86 13.85
N HIS A 4 -20.98 6.63 12.61
CA HIS A 4 -20.70 5.28 12.15
C HIS A 4 -19.51 4.75 12.95
N THR A 5 -19.73 3.70 13.72
CA THR A 5 -18.68 3.11 14.55
C THR A 5 -17.91 2.00 13.82
N HIS A 6 -18.51 1.43 12.75
CA HIS A 6 -17.94 0.32 12.02
C HIS A 6 -18.14 0.47 10.49
N ALA A 7 -17.22 -0.11 9.71
CA ALA A 7 -17.35 -0.24 8.26
C ALA A 7 -16.73 -1.55 7.79
N ILE A 8 -17.14 -2.02 6.60
CA ILE A 8 -16.43 -3.07 5.89
C ILE A 8 -15.26 -2.42 5.15
N GLY A 9 -14.05 -2.85 5.45
CA GLY A 9 -12.85 -2.54 4.67
C GLY A 9 -12.55 -3.70 3.73
N ILE A 10 -12.11 -3.38 2.51
CA ILE A 10 -11.69 -4.35 1.51
C ILE A 10 -10.38 -3.85 0.91
N ASP A 11 -9.35 -4.68 0.98
CA ASP A 11 -8.03 -4.43 0.39
C ASP A 11 -7.79 -5.40 -0.76
N ILE A 12 -7.68 -4.88 -1.98
CA ILE A 12 -7.52 -5.66 -3.19
C ILE A 12 -6.11 -5.44 -3.74
N GLY A 13 -5.26 -6.41 -3.48
CA GLY A 13 -3.93 -6.50 -4.08
C GLY A 13 -3.89 -7.42 -5.29
N GLY A 14 -2.77 -7.44 -6.01
CA GLY A 14 -2.59 -8.30 -7.19
C GLY A 14 -2.62 -9.80 -6.91
N THR A 15 -2.39 -10.23 -5.66
CA THR A 15 -2.33 -11.66 -5.28
C THR A 15 -3.43 -12.10 -4.34
N LYS A 16 -3.94 -11.22 -3.50
CA LYS A 16 -4.98 -11.51 -2.51
C LYS A 16 -5.96 -10.37 -2.37
N ILE A 17 -7.21 -10.72 -1.99
CA ILE A 17 -8.26 -9.82 -1.53
C ILE A 17 -8.44 -10.12 -0.05
N ALA A 18 -8.36 -9.09 0.81
CA ALA A 18 -8.72 -9.15 2.21
C ALA A 18 -9.97 -8.30 2.46
N ALA A 19 -10.89 -8.77 3.28
CA ALA A 19 -12.10 -8.05 3.65
C ALA A 19 -12.43 -8.28 5.12
N GLY A 20 -13.01 -7.27 5.79
CA GLY A 20 -13.36 -7.42 7.21
C GLY A 20 -14.17 -6.28 7.77
N TRP A 21 -14.80 -6.51 8.92
CA TRP A 21 -15.40 -5.48 9.73
C TRP A 21 -14.33 -4.76 10.54
N VAL A 22 -14.31 -3.44 10.46
CA VAL A 22 -13.36 -2.58 11.19
C VAL A 22 -14.12 -1.66 12.13
N ASP A 23 -13.70 -1.60 13.37
CA ASP A 23 -14.07 -0.57 14.31
C ASP A 23 -13.31 0.73 13.96
N LEU A 24 -14.04 1.76 13.54
CA LEU A 24 -13.47 3.02 13.06
C LEU A 24 -12.88 3.89 14.18
N ALA A 25 -13.20 3.60 15.44
CA ALA A 25 -12.66 4.31 16.60
C ALA A 25 -11.30 3.78 17.02
N SER A 26 -11.12 2.45 16.98
CA SER A 26 -9.90 1.77 17.45
C SER A 26 -8.99 1.24 16.34
N GLY A 27 -9.52 1.07 15.12
CA GLY A 27 -8.83 0.39 14.02
C GLY A 27 -8.83 -1.14 14.15
N ASN A 28 -9.52 -1.70 15.14
CA ASN A 28 -9.54 -3.16 15.32
C ASN A 28 -10.33 -3.85 14.20
N VAL A 29 -9.75 -4.90 13.64
CA VAL A 29 -10.42 -5.79 12.68
C VAL A 29 -11.19 -6.84 13.48
N LEU A 30 -12.53 -6.76 13.46
CA LEU A 30 -13.42 -7.61 14.26
C LEU A 30 -13.69 -8.95 13.59
N GLN A 31 -13.68 -8.97 12.26
CA GLN A 31 -13.88 -10.15 11.43
C GLN A 31 -13.00 -10.02 10.19
N HIS A 32 -12.29 -11.07 9.83
CA HIS A 32 -11.37 -11.07 8.69
C HIS A 32 -11.68 -12.26 7.77
N MET A 33 -11.74 -11.96 6.46
CA MET A 33 -11.86 -12.95 5.40
C MET A 33 -10.83 -12.64 4.32
N GLN A 34 -10.35 -13.66 3.63
CA GLN A 34 -9.43 -13.46 2.50
C GLN A 34 -9.63 -14.52 1.42
N THR A 35 -9.31 -14.14 0.19
CA THR A 35 -9.25 -15.05 -0.96
C THR A 35 -8.12 -14.63 -1.90
N ALA A 36 -7.72 -15.52 -2.81
CA ALA A 36 -6.76 -15.18 -3.87
C ALA A 36 -7.43 -14.27 -4.91
N THR A 37 -6.73 -13.24 -5.39
CA THR A 37 -7.25 -12.30 -6.40
C THR A 37 -7.49 -13.02 -7.74
N ARG A 38 -6.51 -13.78 -8.23
CA ARG A 38 -6.59 -14.49 -9.53
C ARG A 38 -7.06 -13.55 -10.65
N ALA A 39 -6.34 -12.42 -10.81
CA ALA A 39 -6.70 -11.34 -11.73
C ALA A 39 -6.79 -11.81 -13.20
N GLU A 40 -6.12 -12.88 -13.56
CA GLU A 40 -6.14 -13.51 -14.89
C GLU A 40 -7.55 -14.00 -15.31
N ARG A 41 -8.49 -14.15 -14.37
CA ARG A 41 -9.91 -14.49 -14.67
C ARG A 41 -10.71 -13.30 -15.22
N GLY A 42 -10.12 -12.10 -15.20
CA GLY A 42 -10.75 -10.85 -15.62
C GLY A 42 -11.46 -10.10 -14.48
N GLY A 43 -11.68 -8.82 -14.71
CA GLY A 43 -12.18 -7.89 -13.69
C GLY A 43 -13.54 -8.26 -13.12
N GLN A 44 -14.46 -8.78 -13.93
CA GLN A 44 -15.80 -9.17 -13.46
C GLN A 44 -15.72 -10.32 -12.44
N ALA A 45 -14.89 -11.35 -12.69
CA ALA A 45 -14.75 -12.45 -11.76
C ALA A 45 -14.14 -12.02 -10.41
N VAL A 46 -13.22 -11.05 -10.43
CA VAL A 46 -12.67 -10.45 -9.20
C VAL A 46 -13.77 -9.65 -8.46
N LEU A 47 -14.59 -8.91 -9.18
CA LEU A 47 -15.70 -8.15 -8.58
C LEU A 47 -16.77 -9.08 -7.97
N ASP A 48 -17.06 -10.21 -8.60
CA ASP A 48 -17.98 -11.21 -8.07
C ASP A 48 -17.45 -11.82 -6.75
N ASP A 49 -16.14 -12.09 -6.65
CA ASP A 49 -15.53 -12.54 -5.40
C ASP A 49 -15.65 -11.46 -4.30
N VAL A 50 -15.43 -10.19 -4.63
CA VAL A 50 -15.59 -9.07 -3.68
C VAL A 50 -17.03 -8.97 -3.19
N VAL A 51 -18.03 -9.04 -4.09
CA VAL A 51 -19.45 -9.04 -3.74
C VAL A 51 -19.77 -10.20 -2.79
N GLY A 52 -19.27 -11.41 -3.08
CA GLY A 52 -19.46 -12.59 -2.24
C GLY A 52 -18.88 -12.42 -0.83
N LEU A 53 -17.66 -11.83 -0.70
CA LEU A 53 -17.06 -11.52 0.60
C LEU A 53 -17.90 -10.50 1.38
N VAL A 54 -18.37 -9.43 0.74
CA VAL A 54 -19.22 -8.40 1.38
C VAL A 54 -20.52 -9.01 1.88
N GLN A 55 -21.20 -9.81 1.06
CA GLN A 55 -22.45 -10.47 1.45
C GLN A 55 -22.24 -11.42 2.62
N SER A 56 -21.15 -12.19 2.62
CA SER A 56 -20.79 -13.08 3.71
C SER A 56 -20.53 -12.32 5.02
N LEU A 57 -19.80 -11.19 4.96
CA LEU A 57 -19.56 -10.33 6.12
C LEU A 57 -20.87 -9.74 6.67
N ILE A 58 -21.77 -9.29 5.80
CA ILE A 58 -23.08 -8.73 6.21
C ILE A 58 -23.96 -9.81 6.84
N SER A 59 -24.00 -11.02 6.29
CA SER A 59 -24.82 -12.13 6.79
C SER A 59 -24.35 -12.62 8.17
N ASN A 60 -23.03 -12.56 8.41
CA ASN A 60 -22.42 -13.03 9.64
C ASN A 60 -22.19 -11.91 10.68
N ARG A 61 -22.72 -10.71 10.45
CA ARG A 61 -22.51 -9.56 11.34
C ARG A 61 -23.25 -9.72 12.67
N ALA A 62 -22.69 -9.15 13.72
CA ALA A 62 -23.41 -8.95 14.97
C ALA A 62 -24.58 -7.95 14.79
N SER A 63 -25.72 -8.22 15.41
CA SER A 63 -26.98 -7.46 15.21
C SER A 63 -26.91 -5.96 15.51
N HIS A 64 -25.90 -5.52 16.27
CA HIS A 64 -25.71 -4.11 16.65
C HIS A 64 -24.88 -3.28 15.65
N VAL A 65 -24.34 -3.89 14.57
CA VAL A 65 -23.56 -3.19 13.55
C VAL A 65 -24.47 -2.67 12.44
N SER A 66 -24.82 -1.40 12.46
CA SER A 66 -25.63 -0.72 11.44
C SER A 66 -25.43 0.80 11.52
N PRO A 67 -25.48 1.55 10.40
CA PRO A 67 -25.64 1.10 9.02
C PRO A 67 -24.34 0.56 8.41
N VAL A 68 -24.46 -0.28 7.39
CA VAL A 68 -23.32 -0.81 6.63
C VAL A 68 -22.75 0.26 5.71
N ARG A 69 -21.42 0.39 5.66
CA ARG A 69 -20.67 1.14 4.65
C ARG A 69 -19.51 0.29 4.16
N ILE A 70 -19.11 0.49 2.92
CA ILE A 70 -18.03 -0.27 2.28
C ILE A 70 -16.92 0.69 1.86
N GLY A 71 -15.71 0.46 2.35
CA GLY A 71 -14.50 1.10 1.85
C GLY A 71 -13.67 0.09 1.07
N LEU A 72 -13.22 0.48 -0.12
CA LEU A 72 -12.43 -0.35 -1.01
C LEU A 72 -11.07 0.30 -1.25
N GLY A 73 -9.99 -0.42 -0.98
CA GLY A 73 -8.62 -0.12 -1.40
C GLY A 73 -8.25 -1.01 -2.58
N ILE A 74 -7.74 -0.44 -3.66
CA ILE A 74 -7.37 -1.19 -4.87
C ILE A 74 -5.98 -0.81 -5.35
N CYS A 75 -5.22 -1.81 -5.84
CA CYS A 75 -3.88 -1.64 -6.41
C CYS A 75 -3.88 -1.03 -7.83
N GLU A 76 -4.81 -0.12 -8.08
CA GLU A 76 -4.92 0.64 -9.34
C GLU A 76 -4.90 2.14 -9.04
N LEU A 77 -4.71 2.96 -10.09
CA LEU A 77 -4.85 4.40 -9.96
C LEU A 77 -6.32 4.76 -9.72
N VAL A 78 -6.56 5.61 -8.74
CA VAL A 78 -7.90 6.07 -8.36
C VAL A 78 -7.92 7.61 -8.31
N ASP A 79 -8.85 8.22 -9.05
CA ASP A 79 -8.99 9.68 -9.10
C ASP A 79 -9.60 10.27 -7.81
N LEU A 80 -9.76 11.59 -7.78
CA LEU A 80 -10.32 12.31 -6.62
C LEU A 80 -11.81 12.01 -6.38
N GLN A 81 -12.50 11.52 -7.38
CA GLN A 81 -13.91 11.10 -7.30
C GLN A 81 -14.05 9.63 -6.92
N GLY A 82 -12.91 8.88 -6.84
CA GLY A 82 -12.85 7.45 -6.56
C GLY A 82 -13.23 6.58 -7.76
N ASN A 83 -12.99 7.05 -8.98
CA ASN A 83 -13.07 6.22 -10.17
C ASN A 83 -11.74 5.46 -10.36
N VAL A 84 -11.83 4.20 -10.76
CA VAL A 84 -10.64 3.42 -11.13
C VAL A 84 -10.15 3.88 -12.49
N MET A 85 -8.89 4.32 -12.58
CA MET A 85 -8.32 4.99 -13.76
C MET A 85 -7.33 4.14 -14.53
N SER A 86 -6.94 2.98 -14.00
CA SER A 86 -6.01 2.04 -14.63
C SER A 86 -6.52 0.61 -14.55
N ASP A 87 -5.87 -0.27 -15.28
CA ASP A 87 -6.17 -1.71 -15.36
C ASP A 87 -4.86 -2.52 -15.46
N PHE A 88 -3.81 -2.06 -14.75
CA PHE A 88 -2.49 -2.69 -14.79
C PHE A 88 -2.49 -4.09 -14.18
N THR A 89 -3.27 -4.29 -13.13
CA THR A 89 -3.37 -5.57 -12.40
C THR A 89 -4.77 -6.13 -12.50
N ILE A 90 -5.80 -5.28 -12.34
CA ILE A 90 -7.21 -5.70 -12.28
C ILE A 90 -8.00 -4.87 -13.29
N ALA A 91 -8.60 -5.53 -14.26
CA ALA A 91 -9.34 -4.90 -15.37
C ALA A 91 -10.67 -4.30 -14.89
N TRP A 92 -10.61 -3.21 -14.11
CA TRP A 92 -11.76 -2.53 -13.51
C TRP A 92 -12.03 -1.13 -14.06
N LYS A 93 -11.17 -0.58 -14.91
CA LYS A 93 -11.32 0.76 -15.43
C LYS A 93 -12.69 1.02 -16.08
N ASP A 94 -13.20 0.04 -16.81
CA ASP A 94 -14.48 0.15 -17.53
C ASP A 94 -15.65 -0.54 -16.80
N LEU A 95 -15.44 -1.07 -15.59
CA LEU A 95 -16.49 -1.70 -14.80
C LEU A 95 -17.12 -0.71 -13.82
N PRO A 96 -18.46 -0.74 -13.64
CA PRO A 96 -19.17 0.14 -12.74
C PRO A 96 -19.08 -0.35 -11.27
N VAL A 97 -17.86 -0.55 -10.78
CA VAL A 97 -17.56 -1.14 -9.45
C VAL A 97 -18.30 -0.43 -8.33
N ARG A 98 -18.24 0.91 -8.31
CA ARG A 98 -18.92 1.71 -7.29
C ARG A 98 -20.43 1.53 -7.34
N THR A 99 -21.02 1.44 -8.53
CA THR A 99 -22.47 1.25 -8.70
C THR A 99 -22.89 -0.11 -8.19
N ILE A 100 -22.15 -1.17 -8.53
CA ILE A 100 -22.45 -2.55 -8.12
C ILE A 100 -22.35 -2.70 -6.61
N LEU A 101 -21.26 -2.26 -5.99
CA LEU A 101 -21.13 -2.29 -4.53
C LEU A 101 -22.09 -1.33 -3.84
N GLY A 102 -22.39 -0.19 -4.46
CA GLY A 102 -23.36 0.80 -3.99
C GLY A 102 -24.81 0.30 -3.91
N MET A 103 -25.17 -0.73 -4.68
CA MET A 103 -26.46 -1.41 -4.53
C MET A 103 -26.56 -2.24 -3.23
N ILE A 104 -25.44 -2.62 -2.65
CA ILE A 104 -25.39 -3.35 -1.37
C ILE A 104 -25.35 -2.36 -0.21
N ALA A 105 -24.45 -1.39 -0.26
CA ALA A 105 -24.29 -0.34 0.74
C ALA A 105 -23.49 0.85 0.17
N PRO A 106 -23.58 2.06 0.75
CA PRO A 106 -22.76 3.20 0.35
C PRO A 106 -21.28 2.82 0.31
N CYS A 107 -20.62 3.06 -0.85
CA CYS A 107 -19.26 2.60 -1.13
C CYS A 107 -18.31 3.77 -1.45
N SER A 108 -17.10 3.74 -0.86
CA SER A 108 -15.96 4.56 -1.24
C SER A 108 -14.86 3.70 -1.87
N ILE A 109 -14.15 4.24 -2.86
CA ILE A 109 -13.01 3.59 -3.50
C ILE A 109 -11.79 4.49 -3.35
N GLU A 110 -10.67 3.91 -2.94
CA GLU A 110 -9.39 4.59 -2.74
C GLU A 110 -8.25 3.72 -3.29
N SER A 111 -7.11 4.30 -3.65
CA SER A 111 -5.93 3.49 -3.95
C SER A 111 -5.40 2.82 -2.68
N ASP A 112 -4.85 1.62 -2.83
CA ASP A 112 -4.32 0.81 -1.72
C ASP A 112 -3.27 1.56 -0.89
N VAL A 113 -2.33 2.24 -1.54
CA VAL A 113 -1.27 2.98 -0.84
C VAL A 113 -1.82 4.16 -0.04
N ARG A 114 -2.83 4.90 -0.55
CA ARG A 114 -3.45 5.99 0.21
C ARG A 114 -4.29 5.44 1.36
N ALA A 115 -4.96 4.32 1.17
CA ALA A 115 -5.67 3.62 2.24
C ALA A 115 -4.68 3.18 3.34
N GLN A 116 -3.59 2.51 3.00
CA GLN A 116 -2.57 2.08 3.97
C GLN A 116 -1.93 3.26 4.71
N ALA A 117 -1.59 4.34 3.98
CA ALA A 117 -1.05 5.55 4.57
C ALA A 117 -2.03 6.23 5.55
N LEU A 118 -3.33 6.23 5.23
CA LEU A 118 -4.38 6.73 6.13
C LEU A 118 -4.48 5.91 7.41
N ALA A 119 -4.40 4.58 7.31
CA ALA A 119 -4.42 3.70 8.47
C ALA A 119 -3.20 3.94 9.38
N GLU A 120 -2.01 4.03 8.80
CA GLU A 120 -0.78 4.31 9.55
C GLU A 120 -0.79 5.71 10.19
N ALA A 121 -1.39 6.70 9.53
CA ALA A 121 -1.60 8.02 10.10
C ALA A 121 -2.56 8.01 11.30
N ARG A 122 -3.60 7.17 11.25
CA ARG A 122 -4.64 7.15 12.28
C ARG A 122 -4.32 6.25 13.47
N PHE A 123 -3.72 5.08 13.22
CA PHE A 123 -3.55 4.03 14.24
C PHE A 123 -2.13 3.42 14.27
N GLY A 124 -1.28 3.77 13.32
CA GLY A 124 0.01 3.13 13.13
C GLY A 124 1.22 3.99 13.48
N ALA A 125 2.30 3.76 12.74
CA ALA A 125 3.59 4.43 12.96
C ALA A 125 3.59 5.90 12.54
N GLY A 126 2.60 6.34 11.75
CA GLY A 126 2.49 7.72 11.29
C GLY A 126 1.84 8.69 12.28
N GLN A 127 1.29 8.20 13.42
CA GLN A 127 0.55 9.03 14.38
C GLN A 127 1.37 10.19 14.97
N ASP A 128 2.68 9.98 15.13
CA ASP A 128 3.58 10.94 15.79
C ASP A 128 4.28 11.88 14.79
N TYR A 129 3.99 11.76 13.49
CA TYR A 129 4.70 12.48 12.43
C TYR A 129 3.75 13.19 11.47
N ASP A 130 4.01 14.48 11.22
CA ASP A 130 3.27 15.25 10.22
C ASP A 130 4.15 16.40 9.66
N PRO A 131 4.38 16.43 8.32
CA PRO A 131 4.02 15.41 7.33
C PRO A 131 4.92 14.18 7.39
N PHE A 132 4.46 13.03 6.88
CA PHE A 132 5.32 11.87 6.67
C PHE A 132 5.14 11.26 5.27
N VAL A 133 6.18 10.60 4.78
CA VAL A 133 6.11 9.78 3.55
C VAL A 133 5.90 8.32 3.93
N PHE A 134 4.84 7.72 3.43
CA PHE A 134 4.61 6.30 3.48
C PHE A 134 5.16 5.63 2.23
N VAL A 135 5.94 4.57 2.38
CA VAL A 135 6.48 3.75 1.28
C VAL A 135 6.09 2.30 1.51
N ASN A 136 5.28 1.75 0.62
CA ASN A 136 4.88 0.34 0.65
C ASN A 136 5.78 -0.46 -0.28
N ILE A 137 6.43 -1.50 0.26
CA ILE A 137 7.33 -2.40 -0.49
C ILE A 137 6.80 -3.82 -0.34
N GLY A 138 5.99 -4.23 -1.31
CA GLY A 138 5.37 -5.54 -1.40
C GLY A 138 5.75 -6.23 -2.71
N THR A 139 4.76 -6.78 -3.41
CA THR A 139 4.89 -7.29 -4.79
C THR A 139 5.38 -6.17 -5.71
N GLY A 140 4.81 -4.97 -5.57
CA GLY A 140 5.25 -3.72 -6.19
C GLY A 140 5.80 -2.74 -5.15
N ILE A 141 6.02 -1.48 -5.60
CA ILE A 141 6.44 -0.35 -4.77
C ILE A 141 5.49 0.81 -5.00
N SER A 142 4.92 1.34 -3.94
CA SER A 142 4.07 2.53 -3.98
C SER A 142 4.41 3.50 -2.85
N SER A 143 4.06 4.77 -3.01
CA SER A 143 4.33 5.78 -1.98
C SER A 143 3.20 6.80 -1.88
N CYS A 144 3.08 7.42 -0.71
CA CYS A 144 2.10 8.46 -0.41
C CYS A 144 2.67 9.46 0.59
N LEU A 145 2.45 10.75 0.34
CA LEU A 145 2.65 11.78 1.35
C LEU A 145 1.39 11.89 2.20
N VAL A 146 1.54 11.94 3.51
CA VAL A 146 0.47 12.28 4.44
C VAL A 146 0.77 13.64 5.04
N GLN A 147 -0.20 14.55 5.01
CA GLN A 147 -0.11 15.87 5.59
C GLN A 147 -1.41 16.24 6.31
N GLY A 148 -1.32 16.70 7.55
CA GLY A 148 -2.50 16.95 8.39
C GLY A 148 -3.33 15.67 8.65
N GLY A 149 -2.68 14.51 8.70
CA GLY A 149 -3.33 13.20 8.82
C GLY A 149 -4.08 12.75 7.56
N VAL A 150 -3.92 13.44 6.42
CA VAL A 150 -4.63 13.19 5.16
C VAL A 150 -3.65 12.77 4.07
N PRO A 151 -3.84 11.61 3.42
CA PRO A 151 -3.09 11.20 2.25
C PRO A 151 -3.23 12.20 1.10
N PHE A 152 -2.12 12.66 0.54
CA PHE A 152 -2.08 13.61 -0.56
C PHE A 152 -2.28 12.90 -1.89
N ALA A 153 -3.43 13.14 -2.51
CA ALA A 153 -3.77 12.52 -3.78
C ALA A 153 -3.20 13.26 -5.01
N GLY A 154 -2.82 14.53 -4.87
CA GLY A 154 -2.46 15.39 -5.99
C GLY A 154 -3.68 15.84 -6.80
N ALA A 155 -3.43 16.43 -7.97
CA ALA A 155 -4.48 17.02 -8.80
C ALA A 155 -5.39 15.98 -9.50
N ARG A 156 -4.92 14.74 -9.64
CA ARG A 156 -5.60 13.68 -10.43
C ARG A 156 -5.65 12.34 -9.72
N GLY A 157 -5.26 12.25 -8.46
CA GLY A 157 -5.12 10.97 -7.75
C GLY A 157 -3.79 10.23 -8.00
N ASN A 158 -2.84 10.83 -8.71
CA ASN A 158 -1.59 10.17 -9.15
C ASN A 158 -0.35 10.77 -8.48
N ALA A 159 -0.49 11.36 -7.28
CA ALA A 159 0.68 11.90 -6.58
C ALA A 159 1.63 10.78 -6.12
N LEU A 160 2.93 11.08 -6.15
CA LEU A 160 4.00 10.22 -5.65
C LEU A 160 4.05 8.81 -6.28
N VAL A 161 3.76 8.67 -7.56
CA VAL A 161 4.04 7.45 -8.33
C VAL A 161 5.58 7.36 -8.51
N LEU A 162 6.25 6.86 -7.47
CA LEU A 162 7.72 6.90 -7.36
C LEU A 162 8.40 5.85 -8.23
N ALA A 163 7.84 4.65 -8.30
CA ALA A 163 8.63 3.46 -8.68
C ALA A 163 8.31 2.93 -10.08
N THR A 164 7.21 3.35 -10.69
CA THR A 164 6.74 2.84 -11.99
C THR A 164 7.21 3.66 -13.19
N GLY A 165 7.73 4.88 -12.95
CA GLY A 165 8.34 5.69 -13.99
C GLY A 165 9.76 5.19 -14.34
N PRO A 166 10.17 5.24 -15.63
CA PRO A 166 11.53 4.90 -16.01
C PRO A 166 12.54 5.94 -15.47
N ILE A 167 13.62 5.46 -14.89
CA ILE A 167 14.76 6.28 -14.45
C ILE A 167 15.86 6.16 -15.50
N SER A 168 16.36 7.29 -15.98
CA SER A 168 17.46 7.37 -16.94
C SER A 168 18.71 7.89 -16.25
N VAL A 169 19.81 7.15 -16.36
CA VAL A 169 21.13 7.56 -15.87
C VAL A 169 22.07 7.63 -17.09
N PRO A 170 22.86 8.71 -17.26
CA PRO A 170 23.80 8.79 -18.36
C PRO A 170 24.72 7.56 -18.41
N GLY A 171 24.84 6.94 -19.59
CA GLY A 171 25.68 5.76 -19.80
C GLY A 171 25.05 4.42 -19.41
N ALA A 172 23.80 4.38 -18.91
CA ALA A 172 23.06 3.17 -18.62
C ALA A 172 21.71 3.13 -19.37
N ALA A 173 21.18 1.93 -19.59
CA ALA A 173 19.81 1.78 -20.09
C ALA A 173 18.81 2.28 -19.04
N PRO A 174 17.70 2.93 -19.44
CA PRO A 174 16.63 3.27 -18.51
C PRO A 174 16.11 2.01 -17.80
N PHE A 175 15.81 2.13 -16.52
CA PHE A 175 15.22 1.04 -15.75
C PHE A 175 14.02 1.55 -14.94
N VAL A 176 13.07 0.67 -14.64
CA VAL A 176 11.93 0.94 -13.77
C VAL A 176 12.30 0.47 -12.37
N LEU A 177 12.25 1.37 -11.40
CA LEU A 177 12.68 1.08 -10.02
C LEU A 177 11.92 -0.09 -9.42
N GLU A 178 10.61 -0.21 -9.68
CA GLU A 178 9.79 -1.32 -9.22
C GLU A 178 10.24 -2.66 -9.80
N GLU A 179 10.64 -2.69 -11.08
CA GLU A 179 11.17 -3.90 -11.74
C GLU A 179 12.58 -4.30 -11.28
N TYR A 180 13.20 -3.46 -10.45
CA TYR A 180 14.52 -3.72 -9.89
C TYR A 180 14.50 -4.02 -8.39
N ALA A 181 13.65 -3.34 -7.61
CA ALA A 181 13.73 -3.28 -6.16
C ALA A 181 12.49 -3.83 -5.42
N SER A 182 11.39 -4.15 -6.10
CA SER A 182 10.20 -4.73 -5.49
C SER A 182 10.37 -6.20 -5.09
N GLY A 183 9.43 -6.74 -4.32
CA GLY A 183 9.43 -8.17 -3.95
C GLY A 183 9.38 -9.09 -5.16
N LEU A 184 8.58 -8.75 -6.18
CA LEU A 184 8.55 -9.49 -7.44
C LEU A 184 9.88 -9.39 -8.19
N ALA A 185 10.49 -8.21 -8.19
CA ALA A 185 11.76 -7.99 -8.87
C ALA A 185 12.91 -8.79 -8.26
N VAL A 186 13.06 -8.76 -6.93
CA VAL A 186 14.15 -9.52 -6.28
C VAL A 186 13.97 -11.03 -6.45
N SER A 187 12.72 -11.55 -6.43
CA SER A 187 12.47 -12.97 -6.69
C SER A 187 12.81 -13.35 -8.12
N LYS A 188 12.42 -12.56 -9.12
CA LYS A 188 12.76 -12.78 -10.53
C LYS A 188 14.28 -12.73 -10.77
N ARG A 189 14.97 -11.75 -10.19
CA ARG A 189 16.44 -11.59 -10.32
C ARG A 189 17.21 -12.78 -9.74
N PHE A 190 16.69 -13.40 -8.69
CA PHE A 190 17.28 -14.60 -8.08
C PHE A 190 16.85 -15.91 -8.75
N GLY A 191 15.73 -15.89 -9.52
CA GLY A 191 15.20 -17.07 -10.22
C GLY A 191 14.27 -17.94 -9.34
N VAL A 192 13.57 -17.34 -8.37
CA VAL A 192 12.63 -18.01 -7.47
C VAL A 192 11.24 -17.40 -7.55
N GLN A 193 10.25 -18.02 -6.90
CA GLN A 193 8.86 -17.57 -6.98
C GLN A 193 8.51 -16.46 -5.98
N THR A 194 9.21 -16.39 -4.84
CA THR A 194 8.89 -15.44 -3.77
C THR A 194 10.13 -14.73 -3.24
N ALA A 195 9.96 -13.48 -2.81
CA ALA A 195 11.03 -12.74 -2.16
C ALA A 195 11.51 -13.43 -0.87
N GLN A 196 10.63 -14.14 -0.15
CA GLN A 196 11.02 -14.88 1.06
C GLN A 196 12.13 -15.91 0.76
N GLN A 197 12.05 -16.61 -0.35
CA GLN A 197 13.10 -17.57 -0.75
C GLN A 197 14.46 -16.91 -0.97
N VAL A 198 14.48 -15.62 -1.42
CA VAL A 198 15.72 -14.86 -1.55
C VAL A 198 16.29 -14.51 -0.18
N PHE A 199 15.45 -14.11 0.78
CA PHE A 199 15.87 -13.86 2.15
C PHE A 199 16.38 -15.10 2.84
N ASP A 200 15.71 -16.24 2.64
CA ASP A 200 16.14 -17.53 3.20
C ASP A 200 17.51 -17.95 2.65
N ALA A 201 17.74 -17.76 1.34
CA ALA A 201 19.04 -18.03 0.73
C ALA A 201 20.13 -17.08 1.26
N ALA A 202 19.81 -15.79 1.41
CA ALA A 202 20.72 -14.81 1.98
C ALA A 202 21.08 -15.14 3.44
N ALA A 203 20.13 -15.59 4.25
CA ALA A 203 20.36 -16.01 5.63
C ALA A 203 21.30 -17.22 5.72
N LEU A 204 21.33 -18.07 4.68
CA LEU A 204 22.29 -19.18 4.54
C LEU A 204 23.63 -18.77 3.93
N GLY A 205 23.86 -17.45 3.72
CA GLY A 205 25.12 -16.93 3.20
C GLY A 205 25.27 -16.98 1.67
N ASN A 206 24.18 -17.16 0.91
CA ASN A 206 24.24 -17.13 -0.55
C ASN A 206 24.62 -15.71 -1.04
N THR A 207 25.77 -15.59 -1.67
CA THR A 207 26.35 -14.30 -2.11
C THR A 207 25.45 -13.59 -3.12
N GLN A 208 24.90 -14.30 -4.10
CA GLN A 208 24.02 -13.72 -5.12
C GLN A 208 22.74 -13.15 -4.48
N ALA A 209 22.12 -13.88 -3.53
CA ALA A 209 20.95 -13.38 -2.82
C ALA A 209 21.26 -12.10 -2.01
N LEU A 210 22.41 -12.08 -1.32
CA LEU A 210 22.89 -10.91 -0.58
C LEU A 210 23.10 -9.71 -1.50
N GLU A 211 23.75 -9.87 -2.65
CA GLU A 211 24.00 -8.82 -3.64
C GLU A 211 22.69 -8.27 -4.23
N ILE A 212 21.73 -9.14 -4.55
CA ILE A 212 20.43 -8.74 -5.07
C ILE A 212 19.66 -7.90 -4.04
N LEU A 213 19.58 -8.37 -2.80
CA LEU A 213 18.87 -7.66 -1.73
C LEU A 213 19.55 -6.32 -1.40
N GLN A 214 20.87 -6.29 -1.34
CA GLN A 214 21.64 -5.08 -1.06
C GLN A 214 21.45 -4.04 -2.17
N SER A 215 21.62 -4.45 -3.44
CA SER A 215 21.50 -3.54 -4.59
C SER A 215 20.07 -3.01 -4.74
N ALA A 216 19.07 -3.84 -4.50
CA ALA A 216 17.66 -3.44 -4.51
C ALA A 216 17.35 -2.41 -3.40
N GLY A 217 17.81 -2.66 -2.17
CA GLY A 217 17.68 -1.71 -1.07
C GLY A 217 18.40 -0.38 -1.34
N HIS A 218 19.60 -0.41 -1.91
CA HIS A 218 20.33 0.80 -2.31
C HIS A 218 19.58 1.61 -3.38
N ALA A 219 19.06 0.96 -4.42
CA ALA A 219 18.35 1.64 -5.49
C ALA A 219 17.09 2.35 -4.97
N LEU A 220 16.29 1.66 -4.17
CA LEU A 220 15.09 2.27 -3.58
C LEU A 220 15.47 3.36 -2.57
N GLY A 221 16.50 3.13 -1.75
CA GLY A 221 16.95 4.11 -0.76
C GLY A 221 17.39 5.43 -1.40
N SER A 222 18.04 5.40 -2.56
CA SER A 222 18.41 6.62 -3.29
C SER A 222 17.18 7.43 -3.71
N ALA A 223 16.14 6.77 -4.22
CA ALA A 223 14.89 7.42 -4.62
C ALA A 223 14.12 7.99 -3.40
N VAL A 224 14.08 7.26 -2.30
CA VAL A 224 13.43 7.71 -1.06
C VAL A 224 14.19 8.89 -0.43
N GLY A 225 15.53 8.88 -0.48
CA GLY A 225 16.37 10.01 -0.05
C GLY A 225 16.13 11.26 -0.90
N TRP A 226 15.92 11.09 -2.20
CA TRP A 226 15.53 12.18 -3.09
C TRP A 226 14.15 12.74 -2.75
N LEU A 227 13.15 11.89 -2.46
CA LEU A 227 11.85 12.34 -1.96
C LEU A 227 11.98 13.12 -0.66
N ALA A 228 12.84 12.70 0.26
CA ALA A 228 13.06 13.44 1.50
C ALA A 228 13.60 14.85 1.24
N ASN A 229 14.49 15.04 0.25
CA ASN A 229 14.97 16.37 -0.14
C ASN A 229 13.89 17.26 -0.75
N VAL A 230 12.89 16.67 -1.42
CA VAL A 230 11.83 17.43 -2.12
C VAL A 230 10.68 17.76 -1.19
N LEU A 231 10.34 16.85 -0.28
CA LEU A 231 9.14 16.96 0.55
C LEU A 231 9.41 17.38 2.00
N ASP A 232 10.66 17.28 2.45
CA ASP A 232 11.10 17.58 3.83
C ASP A 232 10.13 16.99 4.90
N PRO A 233 9.90 15.65 4.90
CA PRO A 233 8.96 15.05 5.83
C PRO A 233 9.54 14.91 7.23
N ALA A 234 8.68 14.88 8.24
CA ALA A 234 9.07 14.59 9.62
C ALA A 234 9.52 13.14 9.84
N ALA A 235 9.05 12.20 8.98
CA ALA A 235 9.46 10.79 9.01
C ALA A 235 9.23 10.11 7.66
N ILE A 236 9.86 8.93 7.49
CA ILE A 236 9.53 7.95 6.46
C ILE A 236 9.02 6.70 7.15
N VAL A 237 7.78 6.30 6.83
CA VAL A 237 7.13 5.07 7.32
C VAL A 237 7.18 4.03 6.21
N VAL A 238 7.80 2.88 6.46
CA VAL A 238 8.02 1.83 5.46
C VAL A 238 7.17 0.62 5.80
N GLY A 239 6.23 0.29 4.91
CA GLY A 239 5.33 -0.86 5.00
C GLY A 239 5.56 -1.90 3.92
N GLY A 240 4.63 -2.86 3.84
CA GLY A 240 4.68 -3.98 2.91
C GLY A 240 5.56 -5.14 3.39
N GLY A 241 5.37 -6.31 2.77
CA GLY A 241 6.05 -7.53 3.20
C GLY A 241 7.58 -7.42 3.14
N LEU A 242 8.11 -6.87 2.04
CA LEU A 242 9.55 -6.67 1.88
C LEU A 242 10.07 -5.55 2.79
N GLY A 243 9.34 -4.43 2.88
CA GLY A 243 9.71 -3.28 3.71
C GLY A 243 9.74 -3.60 5.21
N SER A 244 8.93 -4.54 5.67
CA SER A 244 8.87 -4.99 7.07
C SER A 244 9.99 -5.96 7.44
N THR A 245 10.69 -6.56 6.47
CA THR A 245 11.75 -7.54 6.70
C THR A 245 12.99 -6.85 7.27
N ALA A 246 13.61 -7.47 8.28
CA ALA A 246 14.92 -7.04 8.77
C ALA A 246 16.05 -7.60 7.90
N GLY A 247 17.28 -7.06 8.05
CA GLY A 247 18.44 -7.59 7.39
C GLY A 247 19.02 -6.66 6.31
N ILE A 248 19.71 -7.25 5.32
CA ILE A 248 20.56 -6.53 4.38
C ILE A 248 19.78 -5.54 3.50
N TYR A 249 18.57 -5.92 3.04
CA TYR A 249 17.72 -5.02 2.26
C TYR A 249 17.37 -3.76 3.05
N TRP A 250 16.87 -3.94 4.29
CA TRP A 250 16.53 -2.82 5.17
C TRP A 250 17.73 -1.93 5.48
N GLY A 251 18.88 -2.54 5.83
CA GLY A 251 20.12 -1.79 6.08
C GLY A 251 20.57 -0.97 4.88
N ALA A 252 20.50 -1.56 3.68
CA ALA A 252 20.82 -0.89 2.43
C ALA A 252 19.85 0.24 2.10
N LEU A 253 18.54 0.01 2.28
CA LEU A 253 17.50 1.03 2.11
C LEU A 253 17.76 2.24 3.02
N VAL A 254 17.89 2.03 4.32
CA VAL A 254 18.06 3.10 5.30
C VAL A 254 19.39 3.84 5.07
N GLY A 255 20.48 3.09 4.87
CA GLY A 255 21.80 3.66 4.62
C GLY A 255 21.83 4.52 3.36
N SER A 256 21.28 4.01 2.26
CA SER A 256 21.20 4.73 1.00
C SER A 256 20.26 5.94 1.09
N THR A 257 19.10 5.83 1.76
CA THR A 257 18.21 6.99 1.99
C THR A 257 18.98 8.13 2.66
N ARG A 258 19.66 7.85 3.77
CA ARG A 258 20.43 8.87 4.50
C ARG A 258 21.56 9.46 3.68
N ALA A 259 22.28 8.64 2.90
CA ALA A 259 23.37 9.10 2.06
C ALA A 259 22.93 10.04 0.93
N HIS A 260 21.67 9.95 0.48
CA HIS A 260 21.11 10.80 -0.57
C HIS A 260 20.34 12.02 -0.05
N ILE A 261 20.18 12.16 1.26
CA ILE A 261 19.60 13.38 1.85
C ILE A 261 20.71 14.44 1.96
N TRP A 262 20.46 15.61 1.43
CA TRP A 262 21.44 16.71 1.37
C TRP A 262 21.61 17.43 2.72
N SER A 263 20.52 17.72 3.43
CA SER A 263 20.54 18.44 4.71
C SER A 263 20.97 17.51 5.85
N ALA A 264 22.00 17.90 6.60
CA ALA A 264 22.48 17.15 7.78
C ALA A 264 21.41 16.96 8.86
N ASP A 265 20.46 17.89 8.99
CA ASP A 265 19.36 17.77 9.94
C ASP A 265 18.29 16.80 9.42
N THR A 266 17.91 16.89 8.14
CA THR A 266 16.99 15.96 7.51
C THR A 266 17.56 14.54 7.43
N GLN A 267 18.88 14.35 7.37
CA GLN A 267 19.51 13.02 7.47
C GLN A 267 19.17 12.28 8.76
N LYS A 268 18.80 12.98 9.83
CA LYS A 268 18.45 12.42 11.14
C LYS A 268 16.98 12.01 11.24
N LEU A 269 16.15 12.31 10.23
CA LEU A 269 14.73 12.02 10.27
C LEU A 269 14.47 10.53 10.59
N PRO A 270 13.42 10.22 11.34
CA PRO A 270 13.03 8.84 11.61
C PRO A 270 12.67 8.09 10.31
N ILE A 271 13.28 6.90 10.13
CA ILE A 271 12.90 5.93 9.10
C ILE A 271 12.41 4.71 9.87
N VAL A 272 11.10 4.52 9.91
CA VAL A 272 10.46 3.55 10.80
C VAL A 272 9.63 2.54 10.02
N LYS A 273 9.44 1.36 10.59
CA LYS A 273 8.54 0.35 10.01
C LYS A 273 7.09 0.67 10.33
N ALA A 274 6.20 0.41 9.39
CA ALA A 274 4.76 0.43 9.58
C ALA A 274 4.34 -0.53 10.71
N LYS A 275 3.28 -0.18 11.45
CA LYS A 275 2.83 -0.93 12.64
C LYS A 275 1.66 -1.88 12.34
N LEU A 276 0.80 -1.53 11.37
CA LEU A 276 -0.46 -2.24 11.14
C LEU A 276 -0.32 -3.48 10.27
N GLY A 277 0.86 -3.70 9.68
CA GLY A 277 1.16 -4.90 8.91
C GLY A 277 0.19 -5.16 7.77
N SER A 278 -0.31 -6.40 7.67
CA SER A 278 -1.22 -6.84 6.60
C SER A 278 -2.61 -6.23 6.67
N ASP A 279 -2.99 -5.64 7.79
CA ASP A 279 -4.34 -5.10 8.01
C ASP A 279 -4.44 -3.61 7.65
N ALA A 280 -3.29 -2.95 7.39
CA ALA A 280 -3.24 -1.53 7.06
C ALA A 280 -4.16 -1.16 5.88
N GLY A 281 -4.15 -1.95 4.79
CA GLY A 281 -4.98 -1.71 3.62
C GLY A 281 -6.47 -1.81 3.95
N LEU A 282 -6.86 -2.86 4.67
CA LEU A 282 -8.23 -3.11 5.09
C LEU A 282 -8.74 -2.01 6.05
N ILE A 283 -7.94 -1.65 7.05
CA ILE A 283 -8.28 -0.58 8.01
C ILE A 283 -8.42 0.76 7.28
N GLY A 284 -7.48 1.09 6.41
CA GLY A 284 -7.49 2.33 5.66
C GLY A 284 -8.64 2.42 4.66
N ALA A 285 -8.96 1.32 3.99
CA ALA A 285 -10.14 1.22 3.14
C ALA A 285 -11.42 1.51 3.94
N ALA A 286 -11.59 0.90 5.12
CA ALA A 286 -12.72 1.18 6.00
C ALA A 286 -12.78 2.66 6.43
N LEU A 287 -11.64 3.27 6.76
CA LEU A 287 -11.56 4.70 7.13
C LEU A 287 -11.95 5.65 5.99
N SER A 288 -11.75 5.24 4.73
CA SER A 288 -12.05 6.08 3.56
C SER A 288 -13.52 6.46 3.46
N VAL A 289 -14.44 5.68 4.05
CA VAL A 289 -15.88 5.98 4.07
C VAL A 289 -16.23 7.26 4.83
N CYS A 290 -15.36 7.68 5.77
CA CYS A 290 -15.57 8.87 6.56
C CYS A 290 -15.18 10.16 5.82
N ARG A 291 -14.38 10.07 4.75
CA ARG A 291 -13.85 11.22 4.00
C ARG A 291 -14.82 11.79 2.97
N GLN A 292 -15.84 11.04 2.56
CA GLN A 292 -16.83 11.49 1.57
C GLN A 292 -17.91 12.41 2.16
N THR A 293 -17.82 12.75 3.44
CA THR A 293 -18.81 13.58 4.15
C THR A 293 -18.33 15.03 4.37
N LEU A 294 -17.20 15.41 3.81
CA LEU A 294 -16.66 16.76 3.78
C LEU A 294 -16.63 17.27 2.33
#